data_bdcc235556ab401e759db25a992e200e
#
_entry.id   bdcc235556ab401e759db25a992e200e
#
_cell.length_a   1.000
_cell.length_b   1.000
_cell.length_c   1.000
_cell.angle_alpha   90.00
_cell.angle_beta   90.00
_cell.angle_gamma   90.00
#
_symmetry.space_group_name_H-M   'P 1'
#
loop_
_entity.id
_entity.type
_entity.pdbx_description
1 polymer ?
#
loop_
_entity_poly.entity_id
_entity_poly.type
_entity_poly.pdbx_seq_one_letter_code
_entity_poly.pdbx_strand_id
1 'polypeptide(L)'
;VILNEVEGMVHFAQGNHDSAIESLAKAASIEETMVAPSGPPGESPTDGPIKPSHELYGELLLELDRPGEATEQFAKGLLRTPHRPLSLLGSARAAAGSGDVKTARSHYAELETIWAGSAGQERALNEAHRYLEEAEEQ
;
A
#
# COMPACT_ATOMS: atom_id res chain seq x y z
N VAL A 1 -14.24 -0.61 10.77
CA VAL A 1 -12.99 -0.79 10.01
C VAL A 1 -12.33 -2.09 10.40
N ILE A 2 -11.73 -2.20 11.59
CA ILE A 2 -10.94 -3.37 12.03
C ILE A 2 -11.69 -4.70 11.88
N LEU A 3 -12.97 -4.77 12.22
CA LEU A 3 -13.74 -6.00 12.06
C LEU A 3 -13.78 -6.46 10.59
N ASN A 4 -14.07 -5.55 9.66
CA ASN A 4 -14.10 -5.89 8.24
C ASN A 4 -12.71 -6.25 7.69
N GLU A 5 -11.64 -5.65 8.21
CA GLU A 5 -10.25 -6.01 7.86
C GLU A 5 -9.94 -7.44 8.31
N VAL A 6 -10.28 -7.80 9.55
CA VAL A 6 -10.10 -9.17 10.07
C VAL A 6 -10.95 -10.17 9.28
N GLU A 7 -12.22 -9.87 9.01
CA GLU A 7 -13.08 -10.70 8.17
C GLU A 7 -12.48 -10.92 6.77
N GLY A 8 -11.98 -9.85 6.14
CA GLY A 8 -11.33 -9.92 4.85
C GLY A 8 -10.09 -10.84 4.86
N MET A 9 -9.25 -10.71 5.86
CA MET A 9 -8.07 -11.57 6.02
C MET A 9 -8.43 -13.04 6.28
N VAL A 10 -9.48 -13.30 7.07
CA VAL A 10 -10.00 -14.66 7.30
C VAL A 10 -10.53 -15.27 6.01
N HIS A 11 -11.34 -14.52 5.25
CA HIS A 11 -11.84 -14.98 3.96
C HIS A 11 -10.70 -15.26 2.97
N PHE A 12 -9.70 -14.41 2.93
CA PHE A 12 -8.52 -14.63 2.09
C PHE A 12 -7.78 -15.92 2.46
N ALA A 13 -7.52 -16.14 3.75
CA ALA A 13 -6.87 -17.35 4.25
C ALA A 13 -7.67 -18.64 3.95
N GLN A 14 -8.99 -18.53 3.82
CA GLN A 14 -9.88 -19.61 3.43
C GLN A 14 -10.01 -19.83 1.92
N GLY A 15 -9.37 -18.98 1.10
CA GLY A 15 -9.50 -18.99 -0.35
C GLY A 15 -10.79 -18.37 -0.89
N ASN A 16 -11.57 -17.71 -0.04
CA ASN A 16 -12.82 -17.01 -0.40
C ASN A 16 -12.49 -15.59 -0.89
N HIS A 17 -11.85 -15.46 -2.05
CA HIS A 17 -11.27 -14.21 -2.54
C HIS A 17 -12.31 -13.10 -2.76
N ASP A 18 -13.48 -13.42 -3.30
CA ASP A 18 -14.54 -12.43 -3.53
C ASP A 18 -15.06 -11.84 -2.21
N SER A 19 -15.28 -12.68 -1.21
CA SER A 19 -15.68 -12.23 0.14
C SER A 19 -14.59 -11.43 0.84
N ALA A 20 -13.32 -11.78 0.62
CA ALA A 20 -12.19 -11.02 1.12
C ALA A 20 -12.15 -9.60 0.53
N ILE A 21 -12.31 -9.49 -0.78
CA ILE A 21 -12.38 -8.21 -1.50
C ILE A 21 -13.55 -7.37 -0.98
N GLU A 22 -14.74 -7.95 -0.86
CA GLU A 22 -15.93 -7.24 -0.37
C GLU A 22 -15.72 -6.69 1.05
N SER A 23 -15.16 -7.49 1.95
CA SER A 23 -14.90 -7.08 3.33
C SER A 23 -13.87 -5.95 3.39
N LEU A 24 -12.76 -6.02 2.63
CA LEU A 24 -11.76 -4.97 2.60
C LEU A 24 -12.23 -3.71 1.89
N ALA A 25 -13.01 -3.82 0.82
CA ALA A 25 -13.64 -2.67 0.17
C ALA A 25 -14.57 -1.91 1.13
N LYS A 26 -15.33 -2.66 1.96
CA LYS A 26 -16.17 -2.07 2.99
C LYS A 26 -15.34 -1.38 4.09
N ALA A 27 -14.25 -2.00 4.53
CA ALA A 27 -13.33 -1.38 5.49
C ALA A 27 -12.78 -0.05 4.96
N ALA A 28 -12.29 -0.05 3.72
CA ALA A 28 -11.76 1.14 3.05
C ALA A 28 -12.81 2.25 2.91
N SER A 29 -14.02 1.90 2.51
CA SER A 29 -15.13 2.86 2.40
C SER A 29 -15.51 3.49 3.75
N ILE A 30 -15.50 2.72 4.83
CA ILE A 30 -15.75 3.26 6.17
C ILE A 30 -14.59 4.19 6.58
N GLU A 31 -13.35 3.81 6.33
CA GLU A 31 -12.18 4.64 6.64
C GLU A 31 -12.22 5.97 5.87
N GLU A 32 -12.69 5.99 4.61
CA GLU A 32 -12.85 7.23 3.83
C GLU A 32 -13.76 8.25 4.53
N THR A 33 -14.71 7.80 5.34
CA THR A 33 -15.62 8.68 6.10
C THR A 33 -15.00 9.22 7.40
N MET A 34 -13.88 8.64 7.84
CA MET A 34 -13.20 9.07 9.05
C MET A 34 -12.34 10.31 8.78
N VAL A 35 -12.16 11.15 9.80
CA VAL A 35 -11.26 12.30 9.68
C VAL A 35 -9.83 11.80 9.46
N ALA A 36 -9.17 12.34 8.44
CA ALA A 36 -7.77 11.99 8.19
C ALA A 36 -6.88 12.39 9.39
N PRO A 37 -5.87 11.59 9.73
CA PRO A 37 -4.91 11.97 10.77
C PRO A 37 -4.30 13.33 10.45
N SER A 38 -4.42 14.28 11.37
CA SER A 38 -3.87 15.63 11.21
C SER A 38 -2.99 15.95 12.41
N GLY A 39 -1.80 16.46 12.15
CA GLY A 39 -0.86 16.85 13.20
C GLY A 39 0.54 16.27 12.99
N PRO A 40 1.52 16.71 13.80
CA PRO A 40 2.86 16.16 13.79
C PRO A 40 2.86 14.66 14.13
N PRO A 41 3.85 13.88 13.65
CA PRO A 41 3.99 12.49 14.03
C PRO A 41 4.02 12.32 15.56
N GLY A 42 3.12 11.50 16.10
CA GLY A 42 3.01 11.25 17.54
C GLY A 42 1.94 12.04 18.29
N GLU A 43 1.28 13.03 17.67
CA GLU A 43 0.21 13.83 18.28
C GLU A 43 -1.20 13.49 17.73
N SER A 44 -1.29 12.64 16.71
CA SER A 44 -2.59 12.22 16.18
C SER A 44 -3.30 11.26 17.13
N PRO A 45 -4.60 11.44 17.36
CA PRO A 45 -5.39 10.44 18.09
C PRO A 45 -5.23 9.06 17.46
N THR A 46 -4.90 8.07 18.26
CA THR A 46 -4.61 6.69 17.80
C THR A 46 -5.85 5.87 17.49
N ASP A 47 -6.98 6.51 17.20
CA ASP A 47 -8.26 5.82 16.97
C ASP A 47 -8.44 5.30 15.54
N GLY A 48 -7.42 5.46 14.68
CA GLY A 48 -7.40 4.91 13.33
C GLY A 48 -6.85 3.48 13.29
N PRO A 49 -7.10 2.73 12.22
CA PRO A 49 -6.50 1.41 12.05
C PRO A 49 -4.96 1.53 12.03
N ILE A 50 -4.29 0.58 12.67
CA ILE A 50 -2.82 0.48 12.71
C ILE A 50 -2.24 0.44 11.29
N LYS A 51 -2.97 -0.19 10.37
CA LYS A 51 -2.69 -0.23 8.94
C LYS A 51 -3.85 0.42 8.19
N PRO A 52 -3.61 1.36 7.27
CA PRO A 52 -4.70 1.92 6.46
C PRO A 52 -5.42 0.84 5.67
N SER A 53 -6.76 0.88 5.64
CA SER A 53 -7.56 -0.13 4.95
C SER A 53 -7.27 -0.18 3.44
N HIS A 54 -7.01 0.97 2.81
CA HIS A 54 -6.59 1.02 1.42
C HIS A 54 -5.24 0.34 1.17
N GLU A 55 -4.28 0.45 2.11
CA GLU A 55 -2.99 -0.25 2.01
C GLU A 55 -3.20 -1.77 2.10
N LEU A 56 -3.96 -2.24 3.08
CA LEU A 56 -4.27 -3.65 3.24
C LEU A 56 -5.04 -4.22 2.03
N TYR A 57 -6.01 -3.45 1.52
CA TYR A 57 -6.78 -3.84 0.33
C TYR A 57 -5.90 -3.90 -0.92
N GLY A 58 -5.04 -2.92 -1.12
CA GLY A 58 -4.07 -2.91 -2.22
C GLY A 58 -3.11 -4.09 -2.18
N GLU A 59 -2.60 -4.45 -1.01
CA GLU A 59 -1.75 -5.63 -0.82
C GLU A 59 -2.49 -6.93 -1.19
N LEU A 60 -3.73 -7.10 -0.73
CA LEU A 60 -4.53 -8.28 -1.09
C LEU A 60 -4.73 -8.36 -2.61
N LEU A 61 -5.00 -7.25 -3.27
CA LEU A 61 -5.15 -7.22 -4.73
C LEU A 61 -3.85 -7.59 -5.46
N LEU A 62 -2.68 -7.22 -4.94
CA LEU A 62 -1.39 -7.67 -5.46
C LEU A 62 -1.20 -9.18 -5.31
N GLU A 63 -1.56 -9.75 -4.15
CA GLU A 63 -1.52 -11.21 -3.94
C GLU A 63 -2.46 -11.98 -4.88
N LEU A 64 -3.54 -11.35 -5.34
CA LEU A 64 -4.49 -11.89 -6.30
C LEU A 64 -4.12 -11.60 -7.77
N ASP A 65 -2.91 -11.09 -8.04
CA ASP A 65 -2.43 -10.70 -9.38
C ASP A 65 -3.35 -9.68 -10.07
N ARG A 66 -3.84 -8.69 -9.30
CA ARG A 66 -4.71 -7.60 -9.77
C ARG A 66 -4.03 -6.23 -9.59
N PRO A 67 -2.85 -5.99 -10.24
CA PRO A 67 -2.04 -4.80 -9.98
C PRO A 67 -2.73 -3.49 -10.39
N GLY A 68 -3.54 -3.49 -11.44
CA GLY A 68 -4.28 -2.30 -11.86
C GLY A 68 -5.24 -1.78 -10.78
N GLU A 69 -5.99 -2.69 -10.15
CA GLU A 69 -6.91 -2.33 -9.07
C GLU A 69 -6.15 -1.97 -7.78
N ALA A 70 -5.03 -2.65 -7.51
CA ALA A 70 -4.15 -2.32 -6.39
C ALA A 70 -3.62 -0.88 -6.50
N THR A 71 -3.26 -0.43 -7.71
CA THR A 71 -2.81 0.94 -7.95
C THR A 71 -3.83 1.97 -7.46
N GLU A 72 -5.12 1.76 -7.73
CA GLU A 72 -6.18 2.66 -7.28
C GLU A 72 -6.27 2.72 -5.75
N GLN A 73 -6.13 1.59 -5.08
CA GLN A 73 -6.20 1.54 -3.62
C GLN A 73 -5.00 2.23 -2.97
N PHE A 74 -3.80 1.96 -3.43
CA PHE A 74 -2.60 2.66 -2.92
C PHE A 74 -2.64 4.16 -3.19
N ALA A 75 -3.14 4.60 -4.35
CA ALA A 75 -3.31 6.01 -4.66
C ALA A 75 -4.25 6.70 -3.65
N LYS A 76 -5.39 6.08 -3.33
CA LYS A 76 -6.32 6.60 -2.30
C LYS A 76 -5.67 6.64 -0.91
N GLY A 77 -4.93 5.60 -0.53
CA GLY A 77 -4.19 5.57 0.73
C GLY A 77 -3.17 6.71 0.83
N LEU A 78 -2.41 6.95 -0.22
CA LEU A 78 -1.39 8.00 -0.29
C LEU A 78 -1.97 9.42 -0.27
N LEU A 79 -3.22 9.63 -0.72
CA LEU A 79 -3.90 10.92 -0.55
C LEU A 79 -4.14 11.25 0.92
N ARG A 80 -4.38 10.24 1.76
CA ARG A 80 -4.63 10.41 3.21
C ARG A 80 -3.35 10.47 4.02
N THR A 81 -2.37 9.66 3.67
CA THR A 81 -1.08 9.54 4.34
C THR A 81 0.05 9.63 3.30
N PRO A 82 0.35 10.83 2.78
CA PRO A 82 1.45 11.04 1.84
C PRO A 82 2.77 10.55 2.43
N HIS A 83 3.64 10.02 1.58
CA HIS A 83 4.96 9.52 1.97
C HIS A 83 4.97 8.32 2.95
N ARG A 84 3.84 7.63 3.13
CA ARG A 84 3.82 6.40 3.91
C ARG A 84 4.60 5.30 3.20
N PRO A 85 5.74 4.80 3.78
CA PRO A 85 6.66 3.94 3.03
C PRO A 85 6.05 2.64 2.52
N LEU A 86 5.20 1.97 3.32
CA LEU A 86 4.58 0.71 2.90
C LEU A 86 3.54 0.91 1.79
N SER A 87 2.80 2.03 1.81
CA SER A 87 1.90 2.39 0.72
C SER A 87 2.65 2.76 -0.56
N LEU A 88 3.80 3.44 -0.45
CA LEU A 88 4.68 3.71 -1.59
C LEU A 88 5.26 2.43 -2.19
N LEU A 89 5.71 1.49 -1.35
CA LEU A 89 6.21 0.19 -1.80
C LEU A 89 5.13 -0.61 -2.54
N GLY A 90 3.93 -0.68 -1.96
CA GLY A 90 2.80 -1.34 -2.59
C GLY A 90 2.42 -0.69 -3.92
N SER A 91 2.38 0.65 -3.95
CA SER A 91 2.10 1.41 -5.17
C SER A 91 3.17 1.21 -6.25
N ALA A 92 4.46 1.18 -5.89
CA ALA A 92 5.54 0.90 -6.81
C ALA A 92 5.41 -0.49 -7.45
N ARG A 93 5.11 -1.51 -6.63
CA ARG A 93 4.88 -2.89 -7.10
C ARG A 93 3.66 -2.99 -8.01
N ALA A 94 2.55 -2.34 -7.65
CA ALA A 94 1.34 -2.31 -8.44
C ALA A 94 1.56 -1.61 -9.79
N ALA A 95 2.24 -0.47 -9.79
CA ALA A 95 2.60 0.25 -11.00
C ALA A 95 3.54 -0.58 -11.92
N ALA A 96 4.55 -1.23 -11.35
CA ALA A 96 5.43 -2.13 -12.09
C ALA A 96 4.64 -3.29 -12.72
N GLY A 97 3.75 -3.93 -11.96
CA GLY A 97 2.91 -5.03 -12.44
C GLY A 97 1.90 -4.62 -13.51
N SER A 98 1.43 -3.37 -13.50
CA SER A 98 0.52 -2.82 -14.52
C SER A 98 1.24 -2.15 -15.70
N GLY A 99 2.57 -2.09 -15.70
CA GLY A 99 3.37 -1.50 -16.77
C GLY A 99 3.51 0.04 -16.70
N ASP A 100 3.08 0.67 -15.60
CA ASP A 100 3.32 2.10 -15.35
C ASP A 100 4.73 2.32 -14.79
N VAL A 101 5.71 2.26 -15.67
CA VAL A 101 7.13 2.42 -15.35
C VAL A 101 7.42 3.76 -14.69
N LYS A 102 6.73 4.83 -15.12
CA LYS A 102 6.95 6.18 -14.59
C LYS A 102 6.60 6.26 -13.09
N THR A 103 5.42 5.80 -12.74
CA THR A 103 4.96 5.79 -11.33
C THR A 103 5.80 4.85 -10.49
N ALA A 104 6.12 3.64 -11.00
CA ALA A 104 6.98 2.69 -10.29
C ALA A 104 8.34 3.29 -9.96
N ARG A 105 9.03 3.90 -10.93
CA ARG A 105 10.32 4.58 -10.71
C ARG A 105 10.23 5.70 -9.68
N SER A 106 9.21 6.54 -9.79
CA SER A 106 9.01 7.65 -8.85
C SER A 106 8.88 7.17 -7.40
N HIS A 107 8.07 6.16 -7.18
CA HIS A 107 7.82 5.65 -5.82
C HIS A 107 9.01 4.84 -5.27
N TYR A 108 9.70 4.05 -6.10
CA TYR A 108 10.94 3.38 -5.66
C TYR A 108 12.05 4.37 -5.30
N ALA A 109 12.24 5.43 -6.10
CA ALA A 109 13.22 6.47 -5.79
C ALA A 109 12.89 7.24 -4.50
N GLU A 110 11.63 7.51 -4.25
CA GLU A 110 11.17 8.12 -3.00
C GLU A 110 11.45 7.20 -1.79
N LEU A 111 11.20 5.89 -1.92
CA LEU A 111 11.52 4.90 -0.88
C LEU A 111 13.03 4.86 -0.55
N GLU A 112 13.90 4.90 -1.55
CA GLU A 112 15.34 4.99 -1.31
C GLU A 112 15.69 6.21 -0.46
N THR A 113 15.05 7.34 -0.72
CA THR A 113 15.26 8.57 0.04
C THR A 113 14.75 8.44 1.49
N ILE A 114 13.53 7.89 1.68
CA ILE A 114 12.91 7.78 3.00
C ILE A 114 13.65 6.78 3.88
N TRP A 115 14.08 5.65 3.31
CA TRP A 115 14.73 4.56 4.05
C TRP A 115 16.25 4.61 4.03
N ALA A 116 16.85 5.66 3.47
CA ALA A 116 18.30 5.83 3.46
C ALA A 116 18.88 5.72 4.88
N GLY A 117 19.75 4.74 5.10
CA GLY A 117 20.36 4.47 6.40
C GLY A 117 19.45 3.82 7.46
N SER A 118 18.25 3.41 7.11
CA SER A 118 17.35 2.69 8.02
C SER A 118 17.70 1.20 8.05
N ALA A 119 17.78 0.62 9.24
CA ALA A 119 17.95 -0.81 9.43
C ALA A 119 16.61 -1.55 9.26
N GLY A 120 16.67 -2.79 8.75
CA GLY A 120 15.51 -3.67 8.64
C GLY A 120 14.70 -3.54 7.35
N GLN A 121 15.11 -2.65 6.44
CA GLN A 121 14.44 -2.42 5.15
C GLN A 121 15.26 -2.89 3.94
N GLU A 122 16.32 -3.65 4.17
CA GLU A 122 17.30 -4.03 3.16
C GLU A 122 16.66 -4.76 1.97
N ARG A 123 15.67 -5.63 2.22
CA ARG A 123 14.99 -6.37 1.16
C ARG A 123 14.22 -5.44 0.20
N ALA A 124 13.48 -4.50 0.75
CA ALA A 124 12.69 -3.55 -0.04
C ALA A 124 13.58 -2.52 -0.76
N LEU A 125 14.67 -2.08 -0.11
CA LEU A 125 15.66 -1.21 -0.73
C LEU A 125 16.40 -1.92 -1.89
N ASN A 126 16.79 -3.18 -1.73
CA ASN A 126 17.39 -3.96 -2.80
C ASN A 126 16.42 -4.18 -3.98
N GLU A 127 15.13 -4.36 -3.70
CA GLU A 127 14.09 -4.43 -4.73
C GLU A 127 14.00 -3.11 -5.50
N ALA A 128 13.92 -1.99 -4.79
CA ALA A 128 13.85 -0.66 -5.39
C ALA A 128 15.08 -0.35 -6.25
N HIS A 129 16.26 -0.59 -5.71
CA HIS A 129 17.52 -0.36 -6.40
C HIS A 129 17.63 -1.15 -7.71
N ARG A 130 17.35 -2.45 -7.65
CA ARG A 130 17.34 -3.30 -8.83
C ARG A 130 16.35 -2.84 -9.89
N TYR A 131 15.12 -2.47 -9.49
CA TYR A 131 14.12 -1.97 -10.43
C TYR A 131 14.57 -0.68 -11.12
N LEU A 132 15.18 0.24 -10.37
CA LEU A 132 15.66 1.52 -10.91
C LEU A 132 16.82 1.32 -11.90
N GLU A 133 17.75 0.41 -11.61
CA GLU A 133 18.85 0.04 -12.52
C GLU A 133 18.32 -0.57 -13.83
N GLU A 134 17.43 -1.57 -13.74
CA GLU A 134 16.84 -2.24 -14.91
C GLU A 134 16.04 -1.28 -15.79
N ALA A 135 15.38 -0.29 -15.19
CA ALA A 135 14.58 0.72 -15.90
C ALA A 135 15.43 1.83 -16.55
N GLU A 136 16.71 1.97 -16.19
CA GLU A 136 17.66 2.89 -16.86
C GLU A 136 18.24 2.28 -18.13
N GLU A 137 18.25 0.96 -18.24
CA GLU A 137 18.81 0.24 -19.39
C GLU A 137 17.81 0.09 -20.57
N GLN A 138 16.55 0.46 -20.38
CA GLN A 138 15.48 0.38 -21.39
C GLN A 138 15.21 1.73 -22.04
#